data_120f2da186534ac5e4ba0a15672eeedd
#
_entry.id   120f2da186534ac5e4ba0a15672eeedd
#
_cell.length_a   1.000
_cell.length_b   1.000
_cell.length_c   1.000
_cell.angle_alpha   90.00
_cell.angle_beta   90.00
_cell.angle_gamma   90.00
#
_symmetry.space_group_name_H-M   'P 1'
#
loop_
_entity.id
_entity.type
_entity.pdbx_description
1 polymer ?
#
loop_
_entity_poly.entity_id
_entity_poly.type
_entity_poly.pdbx_seq_one_letter_code
_entity_poly.pdbx_strand_id
1 'polypeptide(L)'
;LIEGLKQITALFEEADGIWINLQGKDRQKRLDKQKEKCKKENKEFNPKMKVKTELKLHVMYEGWKKDDKRHSLVNKQYIAGIMKPKEIKELRDARVFSQYDVNKIKVRVTNGDGAKWTKGITAKGGFYQKDQFHIMQEIVRDVPKGYRNIIKGLVNTKQYNKIPSAIEELKYELGGEYNAVKKLNKLRSYLSNDLARYQDIIEVPEAPEGIEYRNMGTQESQIFSKLEKRFCSGRKAFGEHGANALAKVCVLNEKFRLEDIETPIPIDTSVEEWIKEIEENIKANKKMHRADKMLTEENTVSHNVLIKSKFMKEIMKLRSFNEMRCS
;
A
#
# COMPACT_ATOMS: atom_id res chain seq x y z
N LEU A 1 -8.81 33.82 9.23
CA LEU A 1 -7.68 33.00 9.72
C LEU A 1 -8.27 32.00 10.70
N ILE A 2 -8.19 30.71 10.40
CA ILE A 2 -8.50 29.68 11.38
C ILE A 2 -7.27 29.64 12.29
N GLU A 3 -7.40 30.17 13.50
CA GLU A 3 -6.33 30.14 14.50
C GLU A 3 -5.96 28.68 14.83
N GLY A 4 -4.68 28.39 14.84
CA GLY A 4 -4.14 27.09 15.25
C GLY A 4 -3.68 26.15 14.13
N LEU A 5 -3.88 26.46 12.83
CA LEU A 5 -3.36 25.64 11.75
C LEU A 5 -1.85 25.84 11.54
N LYS A 6 -1.14 24.74 11.34
CA LYS A 6 0.30 24.77 11.07
C LYS A 6 0.59 25.39 9.71
N GLN A 7 1.55 26.31 9.64
CA GLN A 7 2.02 26.90 8.40
C GLN A 7 3.23 26.11 7.89
N ILE A 8 3.13 25.62 6.65
CA ILE A 8 4.21 24.95 5.92
C ILE A 8 4.27 25.51 4.50
N THR A 9 5.44 25.50 3.90
CA THR A 9 5.64 25.96 2.51
C THR A 9 5.62 24.83 1.50
N ALA A 10 5.94 23.59 1.93
CA ALA A 10 5.93 22.41 1.08
C ALA A 10 5.33 21.21 1.79
N LEU A 11 4.62 20.37 1.02
CA LEU A 11 4.07 19.09 1.46
C LEU A 11 4.43 18.01 0.45
N PHE A 12 5.03 16.93 0.93
CA PHE A 12 5.46 15.80 0.13
C PHE A 12 4.56 14.60 0.39
N GLU A 13 4.15 13.93 -0.66
CA GLU A 13 3.24 12.79 -0.63
C GLU A 13 3.83 11.63 -1.44
N GLU A 14 3.82 10.42 -0.91
CA GLU A 14 4.21 9.22 -1.65
C GLU A 14 3.12 8.17 -1.57
N ALA A 15 2.85 7.48 -2.68
CA ALA A 15 1.76 6.53 -2.78
C ALA A 15 2.15 5.29 -3.59
N ASP A 16 1.85 4.12 -3.04
CA ASP A 16 2.09 2.83 -3.68
C ASP A 16 1.21 1.74 -3.03
N GLY A 17 1.20 0.53 -3.56
CA GLY A 17 0.37 -0.57 -3.07
C GLY A 17 1.05 -1.93 -3.14
N ILE A 18 0.66 -2.81 -2.23
CA ILE A 18 1.05 -4.22 -2.25
C ILE A 18 -0.13 -5.12 -2.61
N TRP A 19 0.16 -6.23 -3.27
CA TRP A 19 -0.84 -7.23 -3.62
C TRP A 19 -0.88 -8.35 -2.61
N ILE A 20 -1.97 -8.44 -1.83
CA ILE A 20 -2.19 -9.46 -0.80
C ILE A 20 -3.13 -10.56 -1.29
N ASN A 21 -2.91 -11.79 -0.84
CA ASN A 21 -3.77 -12.91 -1.18
C ASN A 21 -5.08 -12.85 -0.39
N LEU A 22 -6.19 -13.12 -1.06
CA LEU A 22 -7.50 -13.23 -0.43
C LEU A 22 -7.82 -14.66 0.01
N GLN A 23 -8.62 -14.79 1.08
CA GLN A 23 -9.17 -16.05 1.57
C GLN A 23 -10.68 -15.94 1.85
N GLY A 24 -11.30 -17.07 2.17
CA GLY A 24 -12.70 -17.16 2.60
C GLY A 24 -13.70 -16.64 1.58
N LYS A 25 -14.75 -16.01 2.07
CA LYS A 25 -15.87 -15.48 1.25
C LYS A 25 -15.40 -14.46 0.20
N ASP A 26 -14.43 -13.61 0.53
CA ASP A 26 -13.92 -12.58 -0.39
C ASP A 26 -13.18 -13.19 -1.58
N ARG A 27 -12.37 -14.25 -1.33
CA ARG A 27 -11.75 -15.02 -2.39
C ARG A 27 -12.80 -15.65 -3.29
N GLN A 28 -13.81 -16.32 -2.71
CA GLN A 28 -14.86 -16.99 -3.47
C GLN A 28 -15.64 -16.00 -4.35
N LYS A 29 -16.09 -14.88 -3.80
CA LYS A 29 -16.80 -13.82 -4.53
C LYS A 29 -16.02 -13.32 -5.75
N ARG A 30 -14.68 -13.20 -5.63
CA ARG A 30 -13.85 -12.79 -6.77
C ARG A 30 -13.65 -13.89 -7.79
N LEU A 31 -13.54 -15.16 -7.35
CA LEU A 31 -13.49 -16.31 -8.25
C LEU A 31 -14.77 -16.44 -9.07
N ASP A 32 -15.94 -16.26 -8.44
CA ASP A 32 -17.24 -16.34 -9.13
C ASP A 32 -17.36 -15.27 -10.21
N LYS A 33 -16.99 -14.01 -9.88
CA LYS A 33 -16.94 -12.92 -10.88
C LYS A 33 -15.97 -13.23 -12.03
N GLN A 34 -14.80 -13.82 -11.74
CA GLN A 34 -13.84 -14.17 -12.78
C GLN A 34 -14.35 -15.32 -13.65
N LYS A 35 -15.04 -16.31 -13.06
CA LYS A 35 -15.70 -17.39 -13.79
C LYS A 35 -16.75 -16.88 -14.77
N GLU A 36 -17.59 -15.95 -14.31
CA GLU A 36 -18.58 -15.30 -15.17
C GLU A 36 -17.93 -14.50 -16.32
N LYS A 37 -16.83 -13.78 -16.02
CA LYS A 37 -16.08 -13.06 -17.05
C LYS A 37 -15.47 -14.01 -18.08
N CYS A 38 -14.85 -15.11 -17.64
CA CYS A 38 -14.30 -16.12 -18.54
C CYS A 38 -15.38 -16.75 -19.44
N LYS A 39 -16.58 -17.01 -18.88
CA LYS A 39 -17.72 -17.50 -19.69
C LYS A 39 -18.12 -16.49 -20.77
N LYS A 40 -18.20 -15.19 -20.47
CA LYS A 40 -18.54 -14.14 -21.44
C LYS A 40 -17.48 -13.96 -22.53
N GLU A 41 -16.20 -14.19 -22.18
CA GLU A 41 -15.06 -14.05 -23.10
C GLU A 41 -14.66 -15.35 -23.80
N ASN A 42 -15.42 -16.43 -23.62
CA ASN A 42 -15.08 -17.81 -24.11
C ASN A 42 -13.66 -18.26 -23.73
N LYS A 43 -13.23 -17.92 -22.51
CA LYS A 43 -11.91 -18.31 -21.97
C LYS A 43 -12.05 -19.42 -20.94
N GLU A 44 -11.03 -20.28 -20.86
CA GLU A 44 -10.95 -21.29 -19.82
C GLU A 44 -10.78 -20.66 -18.43
N PHE A 45 -11.54 -21.12 -17.45
CA PHE A 45 -11.47 -20.69 -16.07
C PHE A 45 -10.55 -21.59 -15.25
N ASN A 46 -9.55 -21.01 -14.60
CA ASN A 46 -8.67 -21.74 -13.67
C ASN A 46 -9.14 -21.54 -12.20
N PRO A 47 -9.74 -22.56 -11.57
CA PRO A 47 -10.23 -22.47 -10.18
C PRO A 47 -9.10 -22.37 -9.13
N LYS A 48 -7.87 -22.76 -9.50
CA LYS A 48 -6.68 -22.71 -8.63
C LYS A 48 -5.94 -21.37 -8.71
N MET A 49 -6.45 -20.40 -9.46
CA MET A 49 -5.80 -19.11 -9.59
C MET A 49 -5.67 -18.39 -8.24
N LYS A 50 -4.55 -17.70 -8.08
CA LYS A 50 -4.34 -16.83 -6.92
C LYS A 50 -5.22 -15.58 -7.05
N VAL A 51 -6.07 -15.37 -6.07
CA VAL A 51 -6.91 -14.17 -6.00
C VAL A 51 -6.27 -13.18 -5.06
N LYS A 52 -5.98 -12.00 -5.58
CA LYS A 52 -5.33 -10.92 -4.84
C LYS A 52 -6.18 -9.66 -4.82
N THR A 53 -5.95 -8.82 -3.83
CA THR A 53 -6.44 -7.45 -3.77
C THR A 53 -5.28 -6.50 -3.47
N GLU A 54 -5.42 -5.27 -3.92
CA GLU A 54 -4.40 -4.25 -3.67
C GLU A 54 -4.67 -3.57 -2.33
N LEU A 55 -3.67 -3.59 -1.47
CA LEU A 55 -3.61 -2.86 -0.23
C LEU A 55 -2.73 -1.63 -0.44
N LYS A 56 -3.32 -0.45 -0.35
CA LYS A 56 -2.69 0.83 -0.68
C LYS A 56 -2.09 1.48 0.55
N LEU A 57 -0.97 2.15 0.35
CA LEU A 57 -0.33 3.02 1.33
C LEU A 57 -0.11 4.40 0.72
N HIS A 58 -0.49 5.41 1.45
CA HIS A 58 -0.15 6.81 1.19
C HIS A 58 0.54 7.36 2.41
N VAL A 59 1.67 8.01 2.22
CA VAL A 59 2.40 8.75 3.25
C VAL A 59 2.51 10.20 2.86
N MET A 60 2.33 11.11 3.81
CA MET A 60 2.58 12.54 3.66
C MET A 60 3.50 13.04 4.77
N TYR A 61 4.36 14.02 4.44
CA TYR A 61 5.36 14.56 5.34
C TYR A 61 5.83 15.95 4.88
N GLU A 62 6.47 16.70 5.79
CA GLU A 62 6.81 18.11 5.57
C GLU A 62 8.23 18.32 5.02
N GLY A 63 9.01 17.27 4.91
CA GLY A 63 10.41 17.29 4.50
C GLY A 63 11.23 16.28 5.27
N TRP A 64 12.53 16.46 5.29
CA TRP A 64 13.46 15.54 5.95
C TRP A 64 14.24 16.29 7.02
N LYS A 65 14.50 15.61 8.13
CA LYS A 65 15.43 16.05 9.15
C LYS A 65 16.64 15.14 9.13
N LYS A 66 17.82 15.72 9.20
CA LYS A 66 19.07 14.97 9.31
C LYS A 66 19.32 14.62 10.77
N ASP A 67 19.39 13.33 11.06
CA ASP A 67 19.76 12.79 12.35
C ASP A 67 21.07 12.01 12.18
N ASP A 68 22.19 12.62 12.52
CA ASP A 68 23.56 12.11 12.29
C ASP A 68 23.79 11.69 10.82
N LYS A 69 23.84 10.36 10.55
CA LYS A 69 24.06 9.78 9.23
C LYS A 69 22.77 9.44 8.47
N ARG A 70 21.61 9.60 9.09
CA ARG A 70 20.32 9.21 8.54
C ARG A 70 19.40 10.42 8.38
N HIS A 71 18.44 10.27 7.49
CA HIS A 71 17.37 11.26 7.35
C HIS A 71 16.05 10.62 7.76
N SER A 72 15.30 11.33 8.58
CA SER A 72 13.96 10.97 9.02
C SER A 72 12.93 11.90 8.39
N LEU A 73 11.72 11.40 8.15
CA LEU A 73 10.61 12.20 7.63
C LEU A 73 9.99 13.03 8.75
N VAL A 74 9.81 14.31 8.49
CA VAL A 74 9.21 15.25 9.45
C VAL A 74 7.69 15.16 9.39
N ASN A 75 7.05 14.99 10.54
CA ASN A 75 5.59 14.91 10.69
C ASN A 75 4.91 13.93 9.73
N LYS A 76 5.53 12.76 9.53
CA LYS A 76 5.00 11.72 8.65
C LYS A 76 3.64 11.22 9.12
N GLN A 77 2.71 11.09 8.18
CA GLN A 77 1.37 10.58 8.41
C GLN A 77 1.02 9.58 7.33
N TYR A 78 0.22 8.57 7.69
CA TYR A 78 -0.10 7.47 6.81
C TYR A 78 -1.60 7.29 6.62
N ILE A 79 -1.99 6.89 5.42
CA ILE A 79 -3.31 6.33 5.12
C ILE A 79 -3.08 4.97 4.49
N ALA A 80 -3.65 3.91 5.04
CA ALA A 80 -3.53 2.58 4.49
C ALA A 80 -4.86 1.85 4.48
N GLY A 81 -5.07 1.03 3.45
CA GLY A 81 -6.26 0.19 3.36
C GLY A 81 -6.58 -0.32 1.97
N ILE A 82 -7.56 -1.21 1.91
CA ILE A 82 -8.21 -1.64 0.68
C ILE A 82 -9.30 -0.63 0.38
N MET A 83 -8.97 0.40 -0.38
CA MET A 83 -9.87 1.51 -0.64
C MET A 83 -9.76 2.04 -2.07
N LYS A 84 -10.79 2.74 -2.52
CA LYS A 84 -10.80 3.41 -3.82
C LYS A 84 -9.89 4.65 -3.79
N PRO A 85 -9.33 5.07 -4.92
CA PRO A 85 -8.52 6.29 -5.00
C PRO A 85 -9.23 7.53 -4.47
N LYS A 86 -10.54 7.64 -4.71
CA LYS A 86 -11.38 8.74 -4.20
C LYS A 86 -11.38 8.80 -2.67
N GLU A 87 -11.52 7.65 -2.01
CA GLU A 87 -11.52 7.56 -0.53
C GLU A 87 -10.16 7.97 0.06
N ILE A 88 -9.05 7.56 -0.59
CA ILE A 88 -7.70 8.01 -0.17
C ILE A 88 -7.59 9.53 -0.28
N LYS A 89 -8.05 10.09 -1.40
CA LYS A 89 -8.01 11.52 -1.65
C LYS A 89 -8.82 12.29 -0.60
N GLU A 90 -10.03 11.86 -0.31
CA GLU A 90 -10.91 12.47 0.68
C GLU A 90 -10.29 12.44 2.09
N LEU A 91 -9.76 11.28 2.52
CA LEU A 91 -9.09 11.15 3.82
C LEU A 91 -7.83 12.00 3.92
N ARG A 92 -7.03 12.05 2.85
CA ARG A 92 -5.85 12.89 2.77
C ARG A 92 -6.23 14.37 2.85
N ASP A 93 -7.17 14.82 2.02
CA ASP A 93 -7.59 16.21 2.00
C ASP A 93 -8.16 16.63 3.35
N ALA A 94 -9.00 15.79 3.99
CA ALA A 94 -9.50 16.04 5.33
C ALA A 94 -8.37 16.25 6.35
N ARG A 95 -7.32 15.42 6.32
CA ARG A 95 -6.15 15.57 7.20
C ARG A 95 -5.37 16.85 6.91
N VAL A 96 -5.15 17.15 5.64
CA VAL A 96 -4.42 18.35 5.24
C VAL A 96 -5.17 19.60 5.70
N PHE A 97 -6.48 19.68 5.45
CA PHE A 97 -7.31 20.82 5.87
C PHE A 97 -7.45 20.97 7.39
N SER A 98 -7.41 19.86 8.14
CA SER A 98 -7.50 19.90 9.60
C SER A 98 -6.20 20.32 10.30
N GLN A 99 -5.05 20.25 9.61
CA GLN A 99 -3.74 20.44 10.23
C GLN A 99 -2.97 21.64 9.69
N TYR A 100 -3.17 21.98 8.42
CA TYR A 100 -2.35 22.98 7.73
C TYR A 100 -3.17 24.14 7.19
N ASP A 101 -2.60 25.34 7.24
CA ASP A 101 -3.07 26.46 6.42
C ASP A 101 -2.70 26.19 4.95
N VAL A 102 -3.66 25.64 4.21
CA VAL A 102 -3.45 25.23 2.81
C VAL A 102 -3.05 26.38 1.89
N ASN A 103 -3.38 27.63 2.26
CA ASN A 103 -3.02 28.81 1.48
C ASN A 103 -1.52 29.13 1.57
N LYS A 104 -0.82 28.59 2.55
CA LYS A 104 0.63 28.75 2.72
C LYS A 104 1.45 27.69 2.02
N ILE A 105 0.81 26.58 1.60
CA ILE A 105 1.50 25.49 0.88
C ILE A 105 1.75 25.93 -0.57
N LYS A 106 2.98 26.34 -0.85
CA LYS A 106 3.42 26.76 -2.19
C LYS A 106 3.74 25.58 -3.09
N VAL A 107 4.31 24.51 -2.52
CA VAL A 107 4.74 23.30 -3.24
C VAL A 107 4.06 22.08 -2.65
N ARG A 108 3.40 21.29 -3.50
CA ARG A 108 2.83 20.03 -3.14
C ARG A 108 3.21 18.99 -4.19
N VAL A 109 3.93 17.94 -3.75
CA VAL A 109 4.50 16.95 -4.65
C VAL A 109 3.97 15.58 -4.31
N THR A 110 3.49 14.85 -5.32
CA THR A 110 3.12 13.42 -5.19
C THR A 110 4.10 12.56 -5.96
N ASN A 111 4.72 11.60 -5.31
CA ASN A 111 5.62 10.61 -5.88
C ASN A 111 4.91 9.23 -5.90
N GLY A 112 4.93 8.51 -7.03
CA GLY A 112 4.24 7.23 -7.14
C GLY A 112 4.84 6.31 -8.21
N ASP A 113 4.38 5.07 -8.26
CA ASP A 113 4.84 4.00 -9.18
C ASP A 113 4.45 4.20 -10.65
N GLY A 114 3.63 5.21 -10.94
CA GLY A 114 3.07 5.46 -12.27
C GLY A 114 1.70 4.81 -12.50
N ALA A 115 1.12 4.15 -11.51
CA ALA A 115 -0.24 3.65 -11.60
C ALA A 115 -1.25 4.81 -11.72
N LYS A 116 -2.34 4.58 -12.44
CA LYS A 116 -3.38 5.61 -12.65
C LYS A 116 -3.92 6.18 -11.34
N TRP A 117 -4.00 5.35 -10.31
CA TRP A 117 -4.55 5.79 -9.03
C TRP A 117 -3.57 6.68 -8.25
N THR A 118 -2.26 6.41 -8.31
CA THR A 118 -1.25 7.25 -7.63
C THR A 118 -1.19 8.65 -8.26
N LYS A 119 -1.30 8.74 -9.59
CA LYS A 119 -1.44 10.02 -10.28
C LYS A 119 -2.80 10.68 -9.99
N GLY A 120 -3.88 9.89 -9.95
CA GLY A 120 -5.25 10.38 -9.73
C GLY A 120 -5.52 10.97 -8.35
N ILE A 121 -4.70 10.64 -7.34
CA ILE A 121 -4.81 11.24 -6.01
C ILE A 121 -4.01 12.54 -5.86
N THR A 122 -3.18 12.92 -6.82
CA THR A 122 -2.42 14.18 -6.77
C THR A 122 -3.36 15.36 -6.49
N ALA A 123 -2.94 16.25 -5.60
CA ALA A 123 -3.71 17.45 -5.26
C ALA A 123 -3.90 18.36 -6.48
N LYS A 124 -4.98 19.12 -6.51
CA LYS A 124 -5.18 20.14 -7.56
C LYS A 124 -4.05 21.16 -7.49
N GLY A 125 -3.36 21.38 -8.61
CA GLY A 125 -2.18 22.25 -8.66
C GLY A 125 -0.90 21.64 -8.11
N GLY A 126 -0.95 20.39 -7.60
CA GLY A 126 0.23 19.66 -7.16
C GLY A 126 1.03 19.06 -8.33
N PHE A 127 2.30 18.83 -8.10
CA PHE A 127 3.21 18.19 -9.05
C PHE A 127 3.23 16.68 -8.83
N TYR A 128 3.12 15.90 -9.91
CA TYR A 128 3.28 14.45 -9.88
C TYR A 128 4.59 14.03 -10.53
N GLN A 129 5.31 13.13 -9.90
CA GLN A 129 6.49 12.48 -10.46
C GLN A 129 6.45 10.98 -10.24
N LYS A 130 7.06 10.22 -11.15
CA LYS A 130 7.26 8.78 -10.95
C LYS A 130 8.44 8.51 -10.03
N ASP A 131 8.29 7.53 -9.17
CA ASP A 131 9.35 7.13 -8.27
C ASP A 131 10.57 6.56 -9.03
N GLN A 132 11.76 7.00 -8.62
CA GLN A 132 13.02 6.62 -9.26
C GLN A 132 13.29 5.10 -9.17
N PHE A 133 12.97 4.50 -8.03
CA PHE A 133 13.14 3.08 -7.82
C PHE A 133 12.32 2.27 -8.84
N HIS A 134 11.04 2.61 -8.99
CA HIS A 134 10.15 1.96 -9.94
C HIS A 134 10.58 2.17 -11.40
N ILE A 135 11.05 3.37 -11.76
CA ILE A 135 11.63 3.62 -13.09
C ILE A 135 12.79 2.66 -13.35
N MET A 136 13.74 2.55 -12.41
CA MET A 136 14.89 1.67 -12.56
C MET A 136 14.51 0.19 -12.59
N GLN A 137 13.51 -0.20 -11.82
CA GLN A 137 12.97 -1.57 -11.78
C GLN A 137 12.33 -1.95 -13.14
N GLU A 138 11.51 -1.07 -13.73
CA GLU A 138 10.91 -1.30 -15.04
C GLU A 138 11.98 -1.44 -16.15
N ILE A 139 13.02 -0.61 -16.11
CA ILE A 139 14.15 -0.73 -17.05
C ILE A 139 14.85 -2.09 -16.88
N VAL A 140 15.12 -2.51 -15.65
CA VAL A 140 15.79 -3.81 -15.39
C VAL A 140 14.92 -4.98 -15.85
N ARG A 141 13.59 -4.87 -15.70
CA ARG A 141 12.65 -5.93 -16.08
C ARG A 141 12.49 -6.06 -17.60
N ASP A 142 12.37 -4.93 -18.30
CA ASP A 142 11.90 -4.90 -19.68
C ASP A 142 13.04 -4.70 -20.71
N VAL A 143 14.25 -4.27 -20.27
CA VAL A 143 15.42 -4.10 -21.13
C VAL A 143 16.42 -5.26 -20.97
N PRO A 144 16.93 -5.87 -22.05
CA PRO A 144 17.99 -6.87 -21.98
C PRO A 144 19.24 -6.37 -21.26
N LYS A 145 19.95 -7.25 -20.55
CA LYS A 145 21.04 -6.89 -19.62
C LYS A 145 22.11 -5.98 -20.25
N GLY A 146 22.51 -6.25 -21.49
CA GLY A 146 23.55 -5.49 -22.18
C GLY A 146 23.19 -4.03 -22.45
N TYR A 147 21.91 -3.69 -22.55
CA TYR A 147 21.43 -2.36 -22.95
C TYR A 147 20.88 -1.52 -21.80
N ARG A 148 20.74 -2.09 -20.60
CA ARG A 148 20.15 -1.40 -19.44
C ARG A 148 20.84 -0.10 -19.10
N ASN A 149 22.18 -0.07 -19.18
CA ASN A 149 22.96 1.09 -18.81
C ASN A 149 22.73 2.29 -19.73
N ILE A 150 22.37 2.06 -21.00
CA ILE A 150 22.02 3.12 -21.94
C ILE A 150 20.77 3.87 -21.45
N ILE A 151 19.68 3.14 -21.25
CA ILE A 151 18.41 3.75 -20.81
C ILE A 151 18.53 4.35 -19.41
N LYS A 152 19.20 3.65 -18.47
CA LYS A 152 19.48 4.19 -17.12
C LYS A 152 20.31 5.47 -17.19
N GLY A 153 21.32 5.52 -18.08
CA GLY A 153 22.15 6.69 -18.29
C GLY A 153 21.32 7.89 -18.74
N LEU A 154 20.42 7.71 -19.70
CA LEU A 154 19.53 8.78 -20.18
C LEU A 154 18.60 9.30 -19.07
N VAL A 155 18.06 8.41 -18.22
CA VAL A 155 17.24 8.81 -17.07
C VAL A 155 18.08 9.58 -16.04
N ASN A 156 19.27 9.09 -15.68
CA ASN A 156 20.12 9.70 -14.66
C ASN A 156 20.67 11.06 -15.10
N THR A 157 20.94 11.23 -16.41
CA THR A 157 21.40 12.50 -16.99
C THR A 157 20.25 13.41 -17.43
N LYS A 158 19.01 13.05 -17.09
CA LYS A 158 17.79 13.80 -17.41
C LYS A 158 17.55 14.05 -18.92
N GLN A 159 18.13 13.20 -19.77
CA GLN A 159 17.96 13.25 -21.23
C GLN A 159 16.70 12.50 -21.66
N TYR A 160 15.56 12.83 -21.05
CA TYR A 160 14.28 12.12 -21.24
C TYR A 160 13.79 12.13 -22.68
N ASN A 161 14.07 13.21 -23.42
CA ASN A 161 13.71 13.35 -24.84
C ASN A 161 14.42 12.35 -25.77
N LYS A 162 15.56 11.77 -25.35
CA LYS A 162 16.29 10.77 -26.14
C LYS A 162 15.83 9.32 -25.86
N ILE A 163 15.05 9.09 -24.80
CA ILE A 163 14.60 7.75 -24.44
C ILE A 163 13.78 7.07 -25.56
N PRO A 164 12.81 7.75 -26.20
CA PRO A 164 12.04 7.13 -27.28
C PRO A 164 12.92 6.63 -28.44
N SER A 165 13.89 7.43 -28.89
CA SER A 165 14.81 7.07 -29.98
C SER A 165 15.70 5.90 -29.59
N ALA A 166 16.26 5.92 -28.37
CA ALA A 166 17.11 4.83 -27.87
C ALA A 166 16.32 3.50 -27.77
N ILE A 167 15.03 3.55 -27.43
CA ILE A 167 14.19 2.34 -27.42
C ILE A 167 13.92 1.84 -28.86
N GLU A 168 13.73 2.71 -29.83
CA GLU A 168 13.55 2.30 -31.24
C GLU A 168 14.84 1.66 -31.81
N GLU A 169 16.00 2.23 -31.50
CA GLU A 169 17.32 1.62 -31.87
C GLU A 169 17.45 0.23 -31.27
N LEU A 170 17.13 0.07 -30.00
CA LEU A 170 17.17 -1.25 -29.35
C LEU A 170 16.24 -2.28 -30.00
N LYS A 171 15.06 -1.88 -30.45
CA LYS A 171 14.16 -2.80 -31.18
C LYS A 171 14.76 -3.27 -32.48
N TYR A 172 15.43 -2.37 -33.18
CA TYR A 172 16.13 -2.69 -34.43
C TYR A 172 17.29 -3.66 -34.19
N GLU A 173 18.15 -3.40 -33.21
CA GLU A 173 19.27 -4.26 -32.84
C GLU A 173 18.86 -5.66 -32.39
N LEU A 174 17.67 -5.78 -31.72
CA LEU A 174 17.11 -7.05 -31.30
C LEU A 174 16.39 -7.82 -32.43
N GLY A 175 16.51 -7.36 -33.67
CA GLY A 175 15.97 -8.05 -34.85
C GLY A 175 14.45 -8.20 -34.86
N GLY A 176 13.72 -7.37 -34.09
CA GLY A 176 12.27 -7.37 -34.07
C GLY A 176 11.64 -8.55 -33.31
N GLU A 177 12.37 -9.24 -32.43
CA GLU A 177 11.82 -10.32 -31.62
C GLU A 177 10.53 -9.87 -30.91
N TYR A 178 9.42 -10.53 -31.19
CA TYR A 178 8.08 -10.12 -30.75
C TYR A 178 7.97 -9.84 -29.26
N ASN A 179 8.51 -10.71 -28.41
CA ASN A 179 8.41 -10.55 -26.94
C ASN A 179 9.26 -9.37 -26.45
N ALA A 180 10.45 -9.16 -27.01
CA ALA A 180 11.33 -8.04 -26.69
C ALA A 180 10.69 -6.72 -27.12
N VAL A 181 10.18 -6.63 -28.35
CA VAL A 181 9.47 -5.46 -28.87
C VAL A 181 8.26 -5.10 -28.03
N LYS A 182 7.46 -6.08 -27.62
CA LYS A 182 6.30 -5.86 -26.75
C LYS A 182 6.69 -5.26 -25.38
N LYS A 183 7.75 -5.77 -24.76
CA LYS A 183 8.29 -5.23 -23.50
C LYS A 183 8.80 -3.80 -23.68
N LEU A 184 9.58 -3.56 -24.71
CA LEU A 184 10.14 -2.22 -25.01
C LEU A 184 9.03 -1.21 -25.33
N ASN A 185 7.98 -1.59 -26.04
CA ASN A 185 6.83 -0.72 -26.28
C ASN A 185 6.12 -0.35 -24.97
N LYS A 186 5.95 -1.31 -24.06
CA LYS A 186 5.39 -1.06 -22.73
C LYS A 186 6.26 -0.09 -21.94
N LEU A 187 7.58 -0.32 -21.93
CA LEU A 187 8.53 0.54 -21.26
C LEU A 187 8.53 1.95 -21.84
N ARG A 188 8.51 2.10 -23.18
CA ARG A 188 8.39 3.40 -23.85
C ARG A 188 7.19 4.18 -23.39
N SER A 189 6.02 3.51 -23.33
CA SER A 189 4.79 4.12 -22.83
C SER A 189 4.90 4.51 -21.34
N TYR A 190 5.55 3.69 -20.54
CA TYR A 190 5.79 3.99 -19.13
C TYR A 190 6.75 5.19 -18.96
N LEU A 191 7.81 5.27 -19.76
CA LEU A 191 8.81 6.35 -19.69
C LEU A 191 8.44 7.61 -20.49
N SER A 192 7.22 7.72 -21.01
CA SER A 192 6.82 8.87 -21.85
C SER A 192 6.54 10.15 -21.06
N ASN A 193 6.24 10.08 -19.76
CA ASN A 193 5.87 11.23 -18.96
C ASN A 193 6.24 11.07 -17.47
N ASP A 194 6.10 12.18 -16.72
CA ASP A 194 6.25 12.24 -15.27
C ASP A 194 7.63 11.77 -14.74
N LEU A 195 8.69 11.89 -15.55
CA LEU A 195 10.06 11.49 -15.20
C LEU A 195 10.83 12.61 -14.49
N ALA A 196 10.51 13.86 -14.80
CA ALA A 196 11.18 15.01 -14.23
C ALA A 196 10.98 15.09 -12.72
N ARG A 197 11.99 15.56 -12.01
CA ARG A 197 11.93 15.78 -10.56
C ARG A 197 11.34 17.16 -10.27
N TYR A 198 10.59 17.28 -9.17
CA TYR A 198 10.00 18.54 -8.77
C TYR A 198 11.03 19.67 -8.66
N GLN A 199 12.25 19.36 -8.17
CA GLN A 199 13.35 20.31 -8.02
C GLN A 199 13.87 20.88 -9.37
N ASP A 200 13.61 20.18 -10.47
CA ASP A 200 14.04 20.59 -11.81
C ASP A 200 12.98 21.46 -12.53
N ILE A 201 11.74 21.43 -12.04
CA ILE A 201 10.57 22.02 -12.72
C ILE A 201 9.93 23.12 -11.90
N ILE A 202 9.96 22.99 -10.56
CA ILE A 202 9.28 23.91 -9.65
C ILE A 202 10.32 24.74 -8.91
N GLU A 203 10.06 26.03 -8.75
CA GLU A 203 10.79 26.86 -7.82
C GLU A 203 10.44 26.41 -6.38
N VAL A 204 11.42 25.76 -5.76
CA VAL A 204 11.24 25.20 -4.42
C VAL A 204 11.56 26.27 -3.40
N PRO A 205 10.63 26.63 -2.50
CA PRO A 205 10.91 27.60 -1.46
C PRO A 205 12.00 27.10 -0.51
N GLU A 206 12.67 28.03 0.17
CA GLU A 206 13.63 27.67 1.21
C GLU A 206 12.96 26.83 2.30
N ALA A 207 13.64 25.76 2.69
CA ALA A 207 13.15 24.90 3.75
C ALA A 207 13.27 25.58 5.11
N PRO A 208 12.34 25.38 6.04
CA PRO A 208 12.47 25.85 7.42
C PRO A 208 13.74 25.31 8.09
N GLU A 209 14.22 26.04 9.09
CA GLU A 209 15.41 25.66 9.84
C GLU A 209 15.33 24.22 10.37
N GLY A 210 16.38 23.43 10.15
CA GLY A 210 16.47 22.03 10.54
C GLY A 210 15.68 21.06 9.64
N ILE A 211 15.07 21.53 8.56
CA ILE A 211 14.39 20.72 7.55
C ILE A 211 15.13 20.83 6.21
N GLU A 212 15.18 19.75 5.48
CA GLU A 212 15.73 19.69 4.12
C GLU A 212 14.65 19.26 3.14
N TYR A 213 14.69 19.82 1.91
CA TYR A 213 13.88 19.35 0.79
C TYR A 213 14.75 18.55 -0.17
N ARG A 214 14.50 17.24 -0.22
CA ARG A 214 15.36 16.26 -0.89
C ARG A 214 14.61 15.49 -1.98
N ASN A 215 15.37 14.71 -2.74
CA ASN A 215 14.78 13.72 -3.64
C ASN A 215 13.87 12.77 -2.88
N MET A 216 12.67 12.57 -3.41
CA MET A 216 11.69 11.63 -2.89
C MET A 216 12.08 10.18 -3.27
N GLY A 217 11.46 9.20 -2.64
CA GLY A 217 11.72 7.77 -2.88
C GLY A 217 11.82 6.98 -1.59
N THR A 218 11.06 7.39 -0.56
CA THR A 218 11.01 6.68 0.73
C THR A 218 9.94 5.59 0.73
N GLN A 219 9.07 5.56 -0.28
CA GLN A 219 7.87 4.75 -0.35
C GLN A 219 8.14 3.26 -0.15
N GLU A 220 9.16 2.70 -0.82
CA GLU A 220 9.52 1.29 -0.68
C GLU A 220 9.84 0.91 0.76
N SER A 221 10.62 1.74 1.46
CA SER A 221 10.96 1.51 2.87
C SER A 221 9.74 1.65 3.79
N GLN A 222 8.81 2.56 3.48
CA GLN A 222 7.57 2.73 4.22
C GLN A 222 6.64 1.52 4.00
N ILE A 223 6.45 1.07 2.77
CA ILE A 223 5.69 -0.13 2.42
C ILE A 223 6.26 -1.36 3.13
N PHE A 224 7.56 -1.59 3.01
CA PHE A 224 8.22 -2.72 3.64
C PHE A 224 8.01 -2.73 5.16
N SER A 225 8.28 -1.61 5.83
CA SER A 225 8.19 -1.52 7.28
C SER A 225 6.75 -1.59 7.82
N LYS A 226 5.81 -0.95 7.15
CA LYS A 226 4.41 -0.85 7.62
C LYS A 226 3.55 -2.02 7.18
N LEU A 227 3.68 -2.48 5.93
CA LEU A 227 2.75 -3.45 5.35
C LEU A 227 3.40 -4.78 4.98
N GLU A 228 4.46 -4.78 4.19
CA GLU A 228 4.95 -5.98 3.52
C GLU A 228 5.36 -7.09 4.50
N LYS A 229 6.09 -6.77 5.54
CA LYS A 229 6.48 -7.73 6.60
C LYS A 229 5.28 -8.44 7.22
N ARG A 230 4.11 -7.79 7.28
CA ARG A 230 2.91 -8.34 7.92
C ARG A 230 2.01 -9.08 6.94
N PHE A 231 1.92 -8.58 5.72
CA PHE A 231 0.96 -9.08 4.74
C PHE A 231 1.56 -10.03 3.71
N CYS A 232 2.83 -9.86 3.33
CA CYS A 232 3.46 -10.61 2.24
C CYS A 232 4.39 -11.73 2.71
N SER A 233 4.83 -11.74 3.98
CA SER A 233 5.72 -12.77 4.51
C SER A 233 4.99 -14.11 4.67
N GLY A 234 5.59 -15.20 4.16
CA GLY A 234 5.04 -16.55 4.23
C GLY A 234 3.81 -16.76 3.34
N ARG A 235 3.00 -17.77 3.69
CA ARG A 235 1.78 -18.14 2.95
C ARG A 235 0.52 -17.46 3.51
N LYS A 236 0.61 -16.17 3.79
CA LYS A 236 -0.50 -15.42 4.38
C LYS A 236 -1.59 -15.11 3.35
N ALA A 237 -2.83 -15.17 3.80
CA ALA A 237 -4.02 -14.73 3.08
C ALA A 237 -5.03 -14.13 4.06
N PHE A 238 -5.81 -13.16 3.61
CA PHE A 238 -6.68 -12.36 4.45
C PHE A 238 -8.08 -12.25 3.86
N GLY A 239 -9.10 -12.04 4.72
CA GLY A 239 -10.35 -11.43 4.28
C GLY A 239 -10.16 -9.92 4.12
N GLU A 240 -10.90 -9.28 3.22
CA GLU A 240 -10.75 -7.84 2.93
C GLU A 240 -10.95 -6.98 4.18
N HIS A 241 -11.97 -7.27 5.00
CA HIS A 241 -12.24 -6.55 6.23
C HIS A 241 -11.08 -6.65 7.23
N GLY A 242 -10.59 -7.87 7.51
CA GLY A 242 -9.47 -8.09 8.44
C GLY A 242 -8.17 -7.46 7.96
N ALA A 243 -7.89 -7.54 6.64
CA ALA A 243 -6.74 -6.88 6.05
C ALA A 243 -6.82 -5.35 6.19
N ASN A 244 -8.00 -4.78 5.95
CA ASN A 244 -8.21 -3.34 6.05
C ASN A 244 -8.05 -2.83 7.49
N ALA A 245 -8.60 -3.54 8.47
CA ALA A 245 -8.43 -3.22 9.89
C ALA A 245 -6.96 -3.31 10.32
N LEU A 246 -6.29 -4.40 9.97
CA LEU A 246 -4.87 -4.59 10.30
C LEU A 246 -3.99 -3.52 9.64
N ALA A 247 -4.25 -3.14 8.38
CA ALA A 247 -3.51 -2.08 7.71
C ALA A 247 -3.61 -0.75 8.44
N LYS A 248 -4.80 -0.39 8.90
CA LYS A 248 -5.01 0.82 9.70
C LYS A 248 -4.21 0.80 11.00
N VAL A 249 -4.21 -0.34 11.71
CA VAL A 249 -3.41 -0.52 12.93
C VAL A 249 -1.90 -0.40 12.64
N CYS A 250 -1.42 -0.99 11.54
CA CYS A 250 0.00 -0.93 11.15
C CYS A 250 0.52 0.49 10.88
N VAL A 251 -0.37 1.42 10.54
CA VAL A 251 -0.02 2.81 10.22
C VAL A 251 -0.42 3.80 11.31
N LEU A 252 -1.01 3.34 12.40
CA LEU A 252 -1.20 4.19 13.58
C LEU A 252 0.15 4.71 14.05
N ASN A 253 0.17 5.98 14.42
CA ASN A 253 1.38 6.65 14.83
C ASN A 253 1.91 5.99 16.12
N GLU A 254 3.22 5.84 16.26
CA GLU A 254 3.88 5.27 17.45
C GLU A 254 3.57 6.03 18.75
N LYS A 255 3.07 7.27 18.62
CA LYS A 255 2.57 8.08 19.75
C LYS A 255 1.19 7.64 20.27
N PHE A 256 0.47 6.82 19.47
CA PHE A 256 -0.84 6.31 19.88
C PHE A 256 -0.59 5.06 20.74
N ARG A 257 -0.59 5.20 22.04
CA ARG A 257 -0.64 4.08 22.98
C ARG A 257 -2.10 3.67 23.14
N LEU A 258 -2.36 2.37 23.20
CA LEU A 258 -3.72 1.88 23.55
C LEU A 258 -4.19 2.43 24.89
N GLU A 259 -3.25 2.83 25.73
CA GLU A 259 -3.45 3.46 27.04
C GLU A 259 -3.99 4.90 26.94
N ASP A 260 -3.81 5.58 25.78
CA ASP A 260 -4.29 6.94 25.54
C ASP A 260 -5.76 6.97 25.07
N ILE A 261 -6.40 5.81 24.93
CA ILE A 261 -7.84 5.70 24.63
C ILE A 261 -8.62 5.83 25.93
N GLU A 262 -8.80 7.06 26.39
CA GLU A 262 -9.60 7.36 27.59
C GLU A 262 -11.11 7.15 27.40
N THR A 263 -11.59 7.02 26.19
CA THR A 263 -13.00 6.69 25.92
C THR A 263 -13.13 5.24 25.51
N PRO A 264 -14.03 4.46 26.13
CA PRO A 264 -14.41 3.17 25.57
C PRO A 264 -14.85 3.41 24.14
N ILE A 265 -14.16 2.80 23.17
CA ILE A 265 -14.66 2.75 21.79
C ILE A 265 -16.06 2.17 21.92
N PRO A 266 -17.13 2.88 21.51
CA PRO A 266 -18.46 2.28 21.49
C PRO A 266 -18.31 0.96 20.73
N ILE A 267 -18.55 -0.15 21.41
CA ILE A 267 -18.55 -1.45 20.74
C ILE A 267 -19.73 -1.35 19.79
N ASP A 268 -19.43 -1.13 18.51
CA ASP A 268 -20.44 -1.17 17.48
C ASP A 268 -21.16 -2.52 17.64
N THR A 269 -22.48 -2.48 17.74
CA THR A 269 -23.32 -3.69 17.88
C THR A 269 -22.99 -4.73 16.81
N SER A 270 -22.48 -4.29 15.65
CA SER A 270 -21.92 -5.16 14.61
C SER A 270 -20.74 -6.03 15.08
N VAL A 271 -19.97 -5.58 16.09
CA VAL A 271 -18.85 -6.36 16.66
C VAL A 271 -19.39 -7.44 17.60
N GLU A 272 -20.43 -7.15 18.35
CA GLU A 272 -21.10 -8.16 19.21
C GLU A 272 -21.80 -9.22 18.37
N GLU A 273 -22.49 -8.84 17.30
CA GLU A 273 -23.09 -9.76 16.33
C GLU A 273 -22.02 -10.62 15.64
N TRP A 274 -20.91 -10.02 15.27
CA TRP A 274 -19.78 -10.73 14.66
C TRP A 274 -19.10 -11.71 15.64
N ILE A 275 -18.92 -11.32 16.92
CA ILE A 275 -18.43 -12.23 17.97
C ILE A 275 -19.40 -13.40 18.15
N LYS A 276 -20.71 -13.14 18.18
CA LYS A 276 -21.75 -14.17 18.26
C LYS A 276 -21.72 -15.12 17.05
N GLU A 277 -21.60 -14.59 15.84
CA GLU A 277 -21.45 -15.38 14.60
C GLU A 277 -20.18 -16.25 14.63
N ILE A 278 -19.06 -15.75 15.15
CA ILE A 278 -17.83 -16.54 15.35
C ILE A 278 -18.06 -17.64 16.37
N GLU A 279 -18.69 -17.36 17.51
CA GLU A 279 -18.97 -18.35 18.54
C GLU A 279 -19.92 -19.45 18.03
N GLU A 280 -20.92 -19.10 17.26
CA GLU A 280 -21.83 -20.06 16.62
C GLU A 280 -21.13 -20.91 15.57
N ASN A 281 -20.28 -20.30 14.73
CA ASN A 281 -19.46 -21.04 13.75
C ASN A 281 -18.44 -21.97 14.43
N ILE A 282 -17.86 -21.58 15.56
CA ILE A 282 -16.98 -22.45 16.36
C ILE A 282 -17.76 -23.62 16.96
N LYS A 283 -18.99 -23.41 17.44
CA LYS A 283 -19.86 -24.45 17.96
C LYS A 283 -20.32 -25.42 16.87
N ALA A 284 -20.68 -24.89 15.70
CA ALA A 284 -21.05 -25.70 14.52
C ALA A 284 -19.88 -26.54 14.01
N ASN A 285 -18.68 -25.97 13.90
CA ASN A 285 -17.46 -26.70 13.50
C ASN A 285 -17.06 -27.76 14.53
N LYS A 286 -17.24 -27.51 15.84
CA LYS A 286 -17.01 -28.54 16.87
C LYS A 286 -18.01 -29.68 16.78
N LYS A 287 -19.24 -29.42 16.36
CA LYS A 287 -20.28 -30.44 16.16
C LYS A 287 -19.98 -31.28 14.91
N MET A 288 -19.52 -30.65 13.83
CA MET A 288 -19.06 -31.31 12.59
C MET A 288 -17.83 -32.17 12.83
N HIS A 289 -16.79 -31.66 13.53
CA HIS A 289 -15.60 -32.46 13.87
C HIS A 289 -15.89 -33.61 14.85
N ARG A 290 -16.93 -33.54 15.68
CA ARG A 290 -17.38 -34.69 16.48
C ARG A 290 -18.08 -35.74 15.62
N ALA A 291 -18.81 -35.35 14.59
CA ALA A 291 -19.42 -36.27 13.63
C ALA A 291 -18.36 -36.94 12.74
N ASP A 292 -17.35 -36.18 12.26
CA ASP A 292 -16.25 -36.72 11.46
C ASP A 292 -15.30 -37.62 12.28
N LYS A 293 -15.12 -37.34 13.58
CA LYS A 293 -14.30 -38.22 14.46
C LYS A 293 -14.94 -39.58 14.72
N MET A 294 -16.25 -39.73 14.49
CA MET A 294 -16.91 -41.05 14.52
C MET A 294 -16.72 -41.82 13.21
N LEU A 295 -16.19 -41.22 12.15
CA LEU A 295 -16.01 -41.83 10.82
C LEU A 295 -14.55 -42.06 10.40
N THR A 296 -13.57 -41.48 11.09
CA THR A 296 -12.15 -41.72 10.78
C THR A 296 -11.29 -41.59 12.03
N GLU A 297 -10.90 -42.73 12.62
CA GLU A 297 -9.69 -42.83 13.42
C GLU A 297 -8.52 -42.79 12.44
N GLU A 298 -7.75 -41.68 12.44
CA GLU A 298 -6.31 -41.57 12.31
C GLU A 298 -5.86 -40.15 11.96
N ASN A 299 -5.06 -39.62 12.92
CA ASN A 299 -3.99 -38.60 12.77
C ASN A 299 -4.15 -37.40 11.82
N THR A 300 -4.39 -36.24 12.40
CA THR A 300 -3.44 -35.08 12.32
C THR A 300 -4.02 -33.86 13.05
N VAL A 301 -3.43 -33.52 14.19
CA VAL A 301 -3.68 -32.27 14.90
C VAL A 301 -3.08 -31.12 14.06
N SER A 302 -3.92 -30.37 13.40
CA SER A 302 -3.47 -29.31 12.54
C SER A 302 -3.01 -28.09 13.34
N HIS A 303 -1.85 -27.57 12.97
CA HIS A 303 -1.17 -26.38 13.51
C HIS A 303 -2.08 -25.14 13.66
N ASN A 304 -3.22 -25.11 12.97
CA ASN A 304 -4.20 -24.00 13.00
C ASN A 304 -5.01 -23.90 14.31
N VAL A 305 -5.14 -24.98 15.07
CA VAL A 305 -5.86 -24.98 16.36
C VAL A 305 -5.03 -24.30 17.45
N LEU A 306 -3.70 -24.43 17.39
CA LEU A 306 -2.79 -23.80 18.36
C LEU A 306 -2.72 -22.27 18.22
N ILE A 307 -2.79 -21.76 16.99
CA ILE A 307 -2.76 -20.31 16.72
C ILE A 307 -4.07 -19.68 17.17
N LYS A 308 -5.22 -20.33 16.91
CA LYS A 308 -6.54 -19.86 17.38
C LYS A 308 -6.63 -19.84 18.92
N SER A 309 -6.05 -20.84 19.60
CA SER A 309 -6.06 -20.89 21.06
C SER A 309 -5.15 -19.85 21.73
N LYS A 310 -4.01 -19.49 21.12
CA LYS A 310 -3.13 -18.42 21.60
C LYS A 310 -3.77 -17.03 21.41
N PHE A 311 -4.36 -16.79 20.26
CA PHE A 311 -5.05 -15.53 19.97
C PHE A 311 -6.27 -15.30 20.89
N MET A 312 -7.08 -16.36 21.12
CA MET A 312 -8.22 -16.28 22.05
C MET A 312 -7.76 -16.14 23.52
N LYS A 313 -6.63 -16.72 23.92
CA LYS A 313 -6.06 -16.50 25.26
C LYS A 313 -5.56 -15.06 25.45
N GLU A 314 -5.05 -14.41 24.42
CA GLU A 314 -4.67 -12.99 24.48
C GLU A 314 -5.89 -12.07 24.53
N ILE A 315 -6.95 -12.34 23.76
CA ILE A 315 -8.21 -11.59 23.85
C ILE A 315 -8.86 -11.76 25.24
N MET A 316 -8.81 -12.95 25.83
CA MET A 316 -9.34 -13.17 27.19
C MET A 316 -8.49 -12.49 28.27
N LYS A 317 -7.17 -12.38 28.09
CA LYS A 317 -6.32 -11.57 28.98
C LYS A 317 -6.65 -10.07 28.90
N LEU A 318 -6.95 -9.56 27.72
CA LEU A 318 -7.41 -8.17 27.54
C LEU A 318 -8.77 -7.91 28.19
N ARG A 319 -9.67 -8.90 28.19
CA ARG A 319 -10.96 -8.82 28.86
C ARG A 319 -10.82 -8.81 30.40
N SER A 320 -10.01 -9.70 30.97
CA SER A 320 -9.74 -9.72 32.41
C SER A 320 -9.00 -8.46 32.92
N PHE A 321 -8.23 -7.82 32.05
CA PHE A 321 -7.55 -6.54 32.38
C PHE A 321 -8.53 -5.36 32.46
N ASN A 322 -9.58 -5.37 31.63
CA ASN A 322 -10.63 -4.34 31.71
C ASN A 322 -11.59 -4.54 32.89
N GLU A 323 -11.85 -5.77 33.31
CA GLU A 323 -12.70 -6.06 34.48
C GLU A 323 -12.03 -5.70 35.82
N MET A 324 -10.67 -5.73 35.90
CA MET A 324 -9.92 -5.29 37.09
C MET A 324 -9.77 -3.77 37.22
N ARG A 325 -10.15 -2.98 36.22
CA ARG A 325 -10.13 -1.51 36.29
C ARG A 325 -11.50 -0.88 36.63
N CYS A 326 -12.55 -1.68 36.68
CA CYS A 326 -13.91 -1.24 37.04
C CYS A 326 -14.33 -1.67 38.46
N SER A 327 -13.44 -2.26 39.24
CA SER A 327 -13.55 -2.49 40.68
C SER A 327 -12.50 -1.63 41.42
#